data_0b3f2feac12cceea63e287fb2568d7c4
#
_entry.id   0b3f2feac12cceea63e287fb2568d7c4
#
_cell.length_a   1.000
_cell.length_b   1.000
_cell.length_c   1.000
_cell.angle_alpha   90.00
_cell.angle_beta   90.00
_cell.angle_gamma   90.00
#
_symmetry.space_group_name_H-M   'P 1'
#
loop_
_entity.id
_entity.type
_entity.pdbx_description
1 polymer ?
#
loop_
_entity_poly.entity_id
_entity_poly.type
_entity_poly.pdbx_seq_one_letter_code
_entity_poly.pdbx_strand_id
1 'polypeptide(L)'
;MSPSAQITVLADSYEGKPLNSPNDVVYKSDGSLYFTDPPYGLRTQSDDDPEKKLSFNGVYRIPNALQQKPASEPDRGKLQLIIRDLPRPNGIAFSPDEKYLYVSDSGKLVWMRYDVAPDGSVSNGIVFMDSKGGKGLGGPDGIKVDTKGNLYGSGPGGVWIISPSGKHIATIGVPERVGNLAWGDKDAKTLYITASTSIYRIKLNIAGVMAGKK
;
A
#
# COMPACT_ATOMS: atom_id res chain seq x y z
N MET A 1 -27.21 -17.71 -15.73
CA MET A 1 -25.91 -17.47 -16.42
C MET A 1 -25.19 -16.40 -15.63
N SER A 2 -24.00 -16.69 -15.10
CA SER A 2 -23.17 -15.65 -14.50
C SER A 2 -22.82 -14.64 -15.59
N PRO A 3 -22.89 -13.32 -15.34
CA PRO A 3 -22.36 -12.35 -16.29
C PRO A 3 -20.89 -12.70 -16.55
N SER A 4 -20.49 -12.70 -17.81
CA SER A 4 -19.08 -12.92 -18.18
C SER A 4 -18.25 -11.87 -17.44
N ALA A 5 -17.33 -12.31 -16.57
CA ALA A 5 -16.43 -11.39 -15.88
C ALA A 5 -15.58 -10.65 -16.94
N GLN A 6 -15.72 -9.35 -17.00
CA GLN A 6 -14.93 -8.50 -17.91
C GLN A 6 -13.78 -7.88 -17.12
N ILE A 7 -12.55 -8.09 -17.60
CA ILE A 7 -11.36 -7.42 -17.05
C ILE A 7 -11.23 -6.06 -17.73
N THR A 8 -11.06 -5.02 -16.91
CA THR A 8 -10.88 -3.64 -17.36
C THR A 8 -9.53 -3.12 -16.89
N VAL A 9 -8.74 -2.56 -17.80
CA VAL A 9 -7.50 -1.85 -17.46
C VAL A 9 -7.88 -0.45 -16.98
N LEU A 10 -7.50 -0.10 -15.75
CA LEU A 10 -7.77 1.23 -15.17
C LEU A 10 -6.65 2.22 -15.51
N ALA A 11 -5.40 1.76 -15.53
CA ALA A 11 -4.22 2.54 -15.93
C ALA A 11 -3.11 1.58 -16.36
N ASP A 12 -2.36 1.95 -17.41
CA ASP A 12 -1.20 1.21 -17.92
C ASP A 12 0.02 2.09 -18.12
N SER A 13 -0.16 3.41 -18.11
CA SER A 13 0.88 4.39 -18.45
C SER A 13 0.69 5.71 -17.73
N TYR A 14 1.78 6.44 -17.57
CA TYR A 14 1.83 7.80 -17.08
C TYR A 14 2.67 8.66 -18.02
N GLU A 15 2.14 9.82 -18.48
CA GLU A 15 2.80 10.73 -19.46
C GLU A 15 3.31 9.98 -20.70
N GLY A 16 2.52 9.01 -21.21
CA GLY A 16 2.84 8.24 -22.40
C GLY A 16 3.90 7.15 -22.22
N LYS A 17 4.38 6.91 -20.98
CA LYS A 17 5.33 5.83 -20.65
C LYS A 17 4.62 4.75 -19.85
N PRO A 18 4.92 3.47 -20.08
CA PRO A 18 4.40 2.38 -19.25
C PRO A 18 4.69 2.60 -17.75
N LEU A 19 3.76 2.18 -16.89
CA LEU A 19 4.01 2.06 -15.45
C LEU A 19 5.16 1.07 -15.21
N ASN A 20 5.84 1.19 -14.07
CA ASN A 20 6.94 0.26 -13.73
C ASN A 20 6.40 -1.14 -13.42
N SER A 21 5.73 -1.29 -12.30
CA SER A 21 5.07 -2.53 -11.89
C SER A 21 4.15 -2.26 -10.69
N PRO A 22 2.88 -1.87 -10.90
CA PRO A 22 1.94 -1.61 -9.81
C PRO A 22 1.96 -2.73 -8.76
N ASN A 23 2.15 -2.35 -7.47
CA ASN A 23 2.45 -3.30 -6.40
C ASN A 23 1.31 -3.43 -5.38
N ASP A 24 1.07 -2.41 -4.54
CA ASP A 24 -0.01 -2.43 -3.54
C ASP A 24 -1.05 -1.35 -3.84
N VAL A 25 -2.28 -1.58 -3.41
CA VAL A 25 -3.44 -0.78 -3.78
C VAL A 25 -4.40 -0.60 -2.62
N VAL A 26 -4.99 0.60 -2.50
CA VAL A 26 -6.02 0.90 -1.52
C VAL A 26 -7.10 1.80 -2.11
N TYR A 27 -8.35 1.56 -1.73
CA TYR A 27 -9.47 2.45 -2.01
C TYR A 27 -9.68 3.47 -0.91
N LYS A 28 -10.05 4.70 -1.33
CA LYS A 28 -10.62 5.73 -0.47
C LYS A 28 -12.15 5.68 -0.55
N SER A 29 -12.85 6.12 0.49
CA SER A 29 -14.33 6.08 0.57
C SER A 29 -15.03 6.91 -0.50
N ASP A 30 -14.33 7.88 -1.12
CA ASP A 30 -14.83 8.65 -2.27
C ASP A 30 -14.81 7.87 -3.59
N GLY A 31 -14.35 6.61 -3.59
CA GLY A 31 -14.22 5.77 -4.77
C GLY A 31 -12.93 5.97 -5.55
N SER A 32 -12.00 6.78 -5.07
CA SER A 32 -10.66 6.90 -5.65
C SER A 32 -9.80 5.70 -5.28
N LEU A 33 -8.92 5.30 -6.19
CA LEU A 33 -7.96 4.22 -6.00
C LEU A 33 -6.56 4.80 -5.93
N TYR A 34 -5.76 4.36 -4.96
CA TYR A 34 -4.38 4.74 -4.78
C TYR A 34 -3.49 3.50 -4.88
N PHE A 35 -2.37 3.61 -5.58
CA PHE A 35 -1.44 2.48 -5.72
C PHE A 35 0.01 2.93 -5.80
N THR A 36 0.91 2.01 -5.49
CA THR A 36 2.36 2.18 -5.58
C THR A 36 2.91 1.51 -6.83
N ASP A 37 3.97 2.08 -7.42
CA ASP A 37 4.56 1.62 -8.68
C ASP A 37 6.10 1.51 -8.60
N PRO A 38 6.63 0.62 -7.73
CA PRO A 38 8.05 0.30 -7.67
C PRO A 38 8.47 -0.61 -8.82
N PRO A 39 9.78 -0.92 -8.99
CA PRO A 39 10.24 -1.78 -10.09
C PRO A 39 10.22 -3.29 -9.77
N TYR A 40 9.55 -3.74 -8.69
CA TYR A 40 9.66 -5.13 -8.21
C TYR A 40 9.12 -6.19 -9.17
N GLY A 41 8.17 -5.85 -10.06
CA GLY A 41 7.66 -6.74 -11.10
C GLY A 41 8.49 -6.74 -12.38
N LEU A 42 9.48 -5.86 -12.50
CA LEU A 42 10.40 -5.86 -13.63
C LEU A 42 11.42 -7.00 -13.50
N ARG A 43 12.04 -7.40 -14.63
CA ARG A 43 12.92 -8.57 -14.69
C ARG A 43 14.09 -8.51 -13.69
N THR A 44 14.75 -7.37 -13.55
CA THR A 44 15.89 -7.20 -12.64
C THR A 44 15.48 -6.67 -11.28
N GLN A 45 14.22 -6.30 -11.07
CA GLN A 45 13.70 -5.66 -9.87
C GLN A 45 14.48 -4.39 -9.46
N SER A 46 15.07 -3.70 -10.43
CA SER A 46 15.98 -2.59 -10.25
C SER A 46 15.54 -1.36 -11.03
N ASP A 47 16.03 -0.18 -10.60
CA ASP A 47 15.83 1.07 -11.33
C ASP A 47 16.60 1.11 -12.65
N ASP A 48 17.62 0.26 -12.79
CA ASP A 48 18.41 0.10 -14.01
C ASP A 48 17.81 -0.93 -14.99
N ASP A 49 16.60 -1.44 -14.72
CA ASP A 49 15.95 -2.39 -15.61
C ASP A 49 15.71 -1.75 -16.98
N PRO A 50 16.11 -2.40 -18.10
CA PRO A 50 15.95 -1.85 -19.44
C PRO A 50 14.49 -1.65 -19.86
N GLU A 51 13.55 -2.36 -19.21
CA GLU A 51 12.11 -2.20 -19.46
C GLU A 51 11.51 -1.03 -18.68
N LYS A 52 12.18 -0.52 -17.64
CA LYS A 52 11.74 0.66 -16.87
C LYS A 52 11.84 1.91 -17.72
N LYS A 53 10.70 2.59 -17.96
CA LYS A 53 10.63 3.80 -18.78
C LYS A 53 10.43 5.08 -17.99
N LEU A 54 9.86 4.98 -16.77
CA LEU A 54 9.75 6.11 -15.85
C LEU A 54 11.06 6.25 -15.06
N SER A 55 11.56 7.48 -14.93
CA SER A 55 12.80 7.79 -14.20
C SER A 55 12.66 7.81 -12.67
N PHE A 56 11.49 7.43 -12.17
CA PHE A 56 11.13 7.43 -10.75
C PHE A 56 10.20 6.27 -10.42
N ASN A 57 9.95 6.05 -9.14
CA ASN A 57 8.96 5.12 -8.61
C ASN A 57 7.85 5.95 -7.97
N GLY A 58 6.64 5.85 -8.51
CA GLY A 58 5.53 6.73 -8.15
C GLY A 58 4.55 6.12 -7.16
N VAL A 59 3.82 7.00 -6.47
CA VAL A 59 2.52 6.67 -5.90
C VAL A 59 1.47 7.46 -6.67
N TYR A 60 0.43 6.78 -7.09
CA TYR A 60 -0.58 7.33 -8.00
C TYR A 60 -1.97 7.27 -7.41
N ARG A 61 -2.85 8.14 -7.91
CA ARG A 61 -4.28 8.17 -7.65
C ARG A 61 -5.07 8.10 -8.95
N ILE A 62 -6.14 7.31 -8.96
CA ILE A 62 -7.17 7.29 -9.99
C ILE A 62 -8.46 7.82 -9.35
N PRO A 63 -8.90 9.07 -9.62
CA PRO A 63 -10.14 9.60 -9.09
C PRO A 63 -11.34 8.80 -9.60
N ASN A 64 -12.34 8.59 -8.72
CA ASN A 64 -13.61 7.94 -9.07
C ASN A 64 -13.45 6.56 -9.76
N ALA A 65 -12.40 5.81 -9.44
CA ALA A 65 -12.08 4.54 -10.09
C ALA A 65 -13.24 3.52 -10.03
N LEU A 66 -14.05 3.52 -8.95
CA LEU A 66 -15.22 2.64 -8.79
C LEU A 66 -16.40 3.03 -9.70
N GLN A 67 -16.44 4.25 -10.22
CA GLN A 67 -17.54 4.77 -11.03
C GLN A 67 -17.21 4.72 -12.53
N GLN A 68 -16.01 4.33 -12.89
CA GLN A 68 -15.60 4.24 -14.29
C GLN A 68 -16.37 3.09 -14.97
N LYS A 69 -17.17 3.43 -15.97
CA LYS A 69 -17.70 2.43 -16.90
C LYS A 69 -16.51 1.83 -17.65
N PRO A 70 -16.57 0.53 -18.04
CA PRO A 70 -15.58 -0.05 -18.93
C PRO A 70 -15.48 0.85 -20.18
N ALA A 71 -14.40 1.58 -20.30
CA ALA A 71 -14.12 2.36 -21.49
C ALA A 71 -13.40 1.47 -22.51
N SER A 72 -13.62 1.69 -23.78
CA SER A 72 -12.89 1.01 -24.87
C SER A 72 -11.39 1.37 -24.86
N GLU A 73 -11.01 2.42 -24.11
CA GLU A 73 -9.63 2.86 -23.88
C GLU A 73 -9.43 3.11 -22.38
N PRO A 74 -8.26 2.79 -21.83
CA PRO A 74 -7.89 3.19 -20.47
C PRO A 74 -8.00 4.71 -20.35
N ASP A 75 -8.63 5.19 -19.28
CA ASP A 75 -8.79 6.63 -19.05
C ASP A 75 -7.44 7.24 -18.59
N ARG A 76 -6.51 7.33 -19.52
CA ARG A 76 -5.12 7.79 -19.31
C ARG A 76 -5.03 9.23 -18.81
N GLY A 77 -6.09 10.02 -18.97
CA GLY A 77 -6.14 11.42 -18.52
C GLY A 77 -6.41 11.61 -17.03
N LYS A 78 -6.81 10.55 -16.32
CA LYS A 78 -7.19 10.64 -14.90
C LYS A 78 -6.13 10.17 -13.92
N LEU A 79 -5.05 9.52 -14.38
CA LEU A 79 -3.98 9.08 -13.51
C LEU A 79 -3.20 10.29 -12.98
N GLN A 80 -3.16 10.43 -11.66
CA GLN A 80 -2.48 11.52 -10.97
C GLN A 80 -1.28 10.98 -10.21
N LEU A 81 -0.09 11.50 -10.48
CA LEU A 81 1.10 11.26 -9.66
C LEU A 81 0.98 12.11 -8.39
N ILE A 82 0.97 11.46 -7.22
CA ILE A 82 0.79 12.15 -5.93
C ILE A 82 2.05 12.14 -5.07
N ILE A 83 2.95 11.14 -5.23
CA ILE A 83 4.24 11.09 -4.55
C ILE A 83 5.28 10.60 -5.55
N ARG A 84 6.44 11.27 -5.62
CA ARG A 84 7.50 11.00 -6.60
C ARG A 84 8.86 10.70 -5.96
N ASP A 85 9.05 11.01 -4.70
CA ASP A 85 10.35 11.09 -4.03
C ASP A 85 10.69 9.89 -3.15
N LEU A 86 9.92 8.79 -3.29
CA LEU A 86 10.17 7.54 -2.61
C LEU A 86 11.01 6.60 -3.49
N PRO A 87 12.19 6.13 -3.02
CA PRO A 87 13.00 5.17 -3.77
C PRO A 87 12.29 3.85 -4.08
N ARG A 88 11.54 3.31 -3.12
CA ARG A 88 10.89 1.99 -3.23
C ARG A 88 9.53 1.99 -2.53
N PRO A 89 8.55 2.79 -3.01
CA PRO A 89 7.21 2.76 -2.43
C PRO A 89 6.61 1.35 -2.57
N ASN A 90 6.01 0.84 -1.48
CA ASN A 90 5.51 -0.52 -1.40
C ASN A 90 4.10 -0.54 -0.80
N GLY A 91 3.89 -1.02 0.42
CA GLY A 91 2.58 -1.06 1.04
C GLY A 91 1.93 0.31 1.18
N ILE A 92 0.61 0.37 1.03
CA ILE A 92 -0.17 1.60 1.08
C ILE A 92 -1.47 1.41 1.89
N ALA A 93 -1.81 2.36 2.77
CA ALA A 93 -3.04 2.33 3.57
C ALA A 93 -3.47 3.73 4.02
N PHE A 94 -4.77 3.92 4.23
CA PHE A 94 -5.30 5.14 4.86
C PHE A 94 -5.49 4.96 6.37
N SER A 95 -5.43 6.07 7.12
CA SER A 95 -5.99 6.13 8.47
C SER A 95 -7.51 5.88 8.46
N PRO A 96 -8.14 5.49 9.60
CA PRO A 96 -9.58 5.20 9.62
C PRO A 96 -10.47 6.38 9.21
N ASP A 97 -10.02 7.60 9.45
CA ASP A 97 -10.69 8.85 9.06
C ASP A 97 -10.26 9.39 7.69
N GLU A 98 -9.34 8.67 7.02
CA GLU A 98 -8.78 8.99 5.70
C GLU A 98 -8.07 10.35 5.62
N LYS A 99 -7.69 10.94 6.74
CA LYS A 99 -6.91 12.18 6.78
C LYS A 99 -5.43 11.97 6.55
N TYR A 100 -4.96 10.73 6.72
CA TYR A 100 -3.56 10.37 6.49
C TYR A 100 -3.45 9.22 5.50
N LEU A 101 -2.46 9.31 4.62
CA LEU A 101 -2.00 8.22 3.77
C LEU A 101 -0.66 7.72 4.31
N TYR A 102 -0.57 6.43 4.58
CA TYR A 102 0.68 5.76 4.94
C TYR A 102 1.23 5.04 3.72
N VAL A 103 2.54 5.15 3.52
CA VAL A 103 3.27 4.43 2.47
C VAL A 103 4.54 3.85 3.10
N SER A 104 4.77 2.56 2.95
CA SER A 104 6.06 1.97 3.28
C SER A 104 7.06 2.23 2.16
N ASP A 105 8.31 2.53 2.53
CA ASP A 105 9.42 2.61 1.60
C ASP A 105 10.48 1.57 1.98
N SER A 106 10.59 0.52 1.15
CA SER A 106 11.53 -0.58 1.39
C SER A 106 12.99 -0.16 1.14
N GLY A 107 13.22 0.90 0.37
CA GLY A 107 14.56 1.42 0.10
C GLY A 107 15.11 2.27 1.25
N LYS A 108 14.28 3.13 1.82
CA LYS A 108 14.65 3.94 3.00
C LYS A 108 14.51 3.18 4.31
N LEU A 109 13.81 2.04 4.32
CA LEU A 109 13.45 1.24 5.51
C LEU A 109 12.56 2.02 6.49
N VAL A 110 11.56 2.74 5.96
CA VAL A 110 10.65 3.59 6.73
C VAL A 110 9.19 3.36 6.37
N TRP A 111 8.30 3.79 7.26
CA TRP A 111 6.91 4.10 6.94
C TRP A 111 6.76 5.61 6.90
N MET A 112 6.23 6.12 5.81
CA MET A 112 5.92 7.53 5.61
C MET A 112 4.45 7.80 5.95
N ARG A 113 4.16 9.03 6.39
CA ARG A 113 2.79 9.53 6.54
C ARG A 113 2.65 10.85 5.82
N TYR A 114 1.56 11.00 5.08
CA TYR A 114 1.19 12.21 4.34
C TYR A 114 -0.18 12.67 4.80
N ASP A 115 -0.40 13.98 4.83
CA ASP A 115 -1.72 14.57 5.00
C ASP A 115 -2.50 14.43 3.69
N VAL A 116 -3.80 14.11 3.79
CA VAL A 116 -4.71 13.94 2.64
C VAL A 116 -5.70 15.09 2.62
N ALA A 117 -5.69 15.88 1.57
CA ALA A 117 -6.65 16.96 1.36
C ALA A 117 -8.01 16.45 0.86
N PRO A 118 -9.08 17.25 0.96
CA PRO A 118 -10.42 16.87 0.49
C PRO A 118 -10.48 16.51 -1.00
N ASP A 119 -9.62 17.09 -1.83
CA ASP A 119 -9.51 16.78 -3.26
C ASP A 119 -8.72 15.49 -3.55
N GLY A 120 -8.17 14.86 -2.49
CA GLY A 120 -7.40 13.63 -2.55
C GLY A 120 -5.92 13.83 -2.88
N SER A 121 -5.44 15.06 -3.00
CA SER A 121 -4.00 15.35 -3.05
C SER A 121 -3.36 15.07 -1.69
N VAL A 122 -2.03 14.85 -1.69
CA VAL A 122 -1.25 14.57 -0.49
C VAL A 122 -0.13 15.58 -0.29
N SER A 123 0.19 15.87 0.97
CA SER A 123 1.22 16.85 1.33
C SER A 123 1.88 16.48 2.68
N ASN A 124 2.84 17.29 3.12
CA ASN A 124 3.47 17.21 4.44
C ASN A 124 4.02 15.80 4.76
N GLY A 125 4.72 15.18 3.79
CA GLY A 125 5.31 13.87 3.97
C GLY A 125 6.37 13.86 5.08
N ILE A 126 6.17 13.01 6.09
CA ILE A 126 7.10 12.81 7.21
C ILE A 126 7.47 11.34 7.36
N VAL A 127 8.66 11.06 7.90
CA VAL A 127 8.98 9.73 8.39
C VAL A 127 8.13 9.48 9.63
N PHE A 128 7.17 8.57 9.49
CA PHE A 128 6.26 8.20 10.59
C PHE A 128 6.94 7.22 11.55
N MET A 129 7.70 6.25 10.99
CA MET A 129 8.50 5.31 11.75
C MET A 129 9.70 4.86 10.90
N ASP A 130 10.86 4.77 11.54
CA ASP A 130 12.08 4.20 10.97
C ASP A 130 12.29 2.79 11.54
N SER A 131 12.53 1.81 10.67
CA SER A 131 12.78 0.43 11.06
C SER A 131 14.27 0.06 11.15
N LYS A 132 15.17 1.02 10.87
CA LYS A 132 16.61 0.80 10.99
C LYS A 132 16.99 0.41 12.41
N GLY A 133 17.84 -0.61 12.53
CA GLY A 133 18.22 -1.17 13.82
C GLY A 133 17.22 -2.20 14.39
N GLY A 134 16.08 -2.43 13.73
CA GLY A 134 15.19 -3.54 14.04
C GLY A 134 15.88 -4.89 13.86
N LYS A 135 15.53 -5.88 14.69
CA LYS A 135 16.15 -7.20 14.68
C LYS A 135 15.26 -8.22 13.96
N GLY A 136 15.89 -9.12 13.21
CA GLY A 136 15.24 -10.23 12.50
C GLY A 136 15.09 -9.98 11.00
N LEU A 137 14.42 -10.92 10.31
CA LEU A 137 14.21 -10.88 8.87
C LEU A 137 13.12 -9.89 8.50
N GLY A 138 13.23 -9.30 7.30
CA GLY A 138 12.20 -8.43 6.72
C GLY A 138 12.50 -6.95 6.87
N GLY A 139 11.54 -6.16 6.43
CA GLY A 139 11.56 -4.69 6.41
C GLY A 139 10.20 -4.15 5.99
N PRO A 140 10.04 -2.83 5.86
CA PRO A 140 8.81 -2.21 5.41
C PRO A 140 8.38 -2.71 4.02
N ASP A 141 7.21 -3.38 3.97
CA ASP A 141 6.57 -3.95 2.78
C ASP A 141 5.07 -3.72 2.91
N GLY A 142 4.19 -4.72 2.93
CA GLY A 142 2.76 -4.54 3.09
C GLY A 142 2.35 -3.91 4.42
N ILE A 143 1.28 -3.10 4.40
CA ILE A 143 0.74 -2.42 5.59
C ILE A 143 -0.78 -2.46 5.62
N LYS A 144 -1.35 -2.48 6.83
CA LYS A 144 -2.80 -2.32 7.09
C LYS A 144 -2.99 -1.52 8.37
N VAL A 145 -4.20 -1.00 8.56
CA VAL A 145 -4.54 -0.16 9.73
C VAL A 145 -5.73 -0.76 10.48
N ASP A 146 -5.76 -0.64 11.81
CA ASP A 146 -6.91 -1.02 12.61
C ASP A 146 -7.86 0.17 12.86
N THR A 147 -9.04 -0.10 13.43
CA THR A 147 -10.07 0.92 13.68
C THR A 147 -9.68 1.96 14.74
N LYS A 148 -8.60 1.75 15.48
CA LYS A 148 -8.02 2.73 16.42
C LYS A 148 -6.87 3.52 15.80
N GLY A 149 -6.55 3.28 14.52
CA GLY A 149 -5.51 3.97 13.78
C GLY A 149 -4.10 3.43 14.01
N ASN A 150 -3.94 2.25 14.65
CA ASN A 150 -2.63 1.63 14.71
C ASN A 150 -2.26 1.07 13.33
N LEU A 151 -1.05 1.35 12.87
CA LEU A 151 -0.48 0.79 11.65
C LEU A 151 0.13 -0.57 11.95
N TYR A 152 -0.25 -1.57 11.19
CA TYR A 152 0.36 -2.89 11.16
C TYR A 152 1.20 -2.98 9.88
N GLY A 153 2.51 -3.02 10.01
CA GLY A 153 3.43 -3.05 8.89
C GLY A 153 4.39 -4.23 8.98
N SER A 154 4.66 -4.87 7.84
CA SER A 154 5.77 -5.82 7.80
C SER A 154 7.06 -5.10 8.15
N GLY A 155 7.86 -5.70 9.01
CA GLY A 155 9.08 -5.09 9.54
C GLY A 155 10.09 -6.15 9.97
N PRO A 156 11.24 -5.74 10.50
CA PRO A 156 12.22 -6.65 11.03
C PRO A 156 11.63 -7.58 12.10
N GLY A 157 11.74 -8.90 11.90
CA GLY A 157 11.28 -9.92 12.85
C GLY A 157 9.77 -10.22 12.82
N GLY A 158 8.99 -9.61 11.91
CA GLY A 158 7.57 -9.91 11.79
C GLY A 158 6.70 -8.71 11.43
N VAL A 159 5.57 -8.54 12.14
CA VAL A 159 4.65 -7.41 11.94
C VAL A 159 4.81 -6.41 13.07
N TRP A 160 5.21 -5.20 12.77
CA TRP A 160 5.28 -4.10 13.71
C TRP A 160 3.90 -3.46 13.88
N ILE A 161 3.53 -3.19 15.13
CA ILE A 161 2.34 -2.41 15.48
C ILE A 161 2.80 -1.03 15.91
N ILE A 162 2.40 0.00 15.16
CA ILE A 162 2.81 1.38 15.36
C ILE A 162 1.58 2.20 15.72
N SER A 163 1.62 2.90 16.86
CA SER A 163 0.50 3.74 17.32
C SER A 163 0.24 4.93 16.38
N PRO A 164 -0.92 5.59 16.44
CA PRO A 164 -1.21 6.80 15.68
C PRO A 164 -0.22 7.95 15.91
N SER A 165 0.50 7.93 17.04
CA SER A 165 1.56 8.91 17.35
C SER A 165 2.93 8.56 16.76
N GLY A 166 3.05 7.46 15.98
CA GLY A 166 4.31 7.02 15.40
C GLY A 166 5.21 6.26 16.39
N LYS A 167 4.67 5.68 17.46
CA LYS A 167 5.44 4.88 18.43
C LYS A 167 5.29 3.39 18.12
N HIS A 168 6.39 2.67 17.99
CA HIS A 168 6.40 1.21 17.94
C HIS A 168 5.94 0.66 19.31
N ILE A 169 4.83 -0.07 19.33
CA ILE A 169 4.21 -0.57 20.57
C ILE A 169 4.34 -2.07 20.74
N ALA A 170 4.42 -2.83 19.66
CA ALA A 170 4.60 -4.28 19.70
C ALA A 170 5.11 -4.84 18.37
N THR A 171 5.65 -6.06 18.41
CA THR A 171 5.92 -6.88 17.23
C THR A 171 5.21 -8.22 17.35
N ILE A 172 4.42 -8.59 16.34
CA ILE A 172 3.94 -9.95 16.16
C ILE A 172 5.08 -10.72 15.50
N GLY A 173 5.77 -11.57 16.26
CA GLY A 173 6.89 -12.37 15.75
C GLY A 173 6.45 -13.33 14.66
N VAL A 174 7.12 -13.30 13.50
CA VAL A 174 6.93 -14.24 12.40
C VAL A 174 8.31 -14.81 12.02
N PRO A 175 8.47 -16.15 11.93
CA PRO A 175 9.79 -16.74 11.70
C PRO A 175 10.32 -16.55 10.28
N GLU A 176 9.53 -15.95 9.39
CA GLU A 176 9.86 -15.68 8.00
C GLU A 176 9.75 -14.18 7.69
N ARG A 177 10.30 -13.78 6.53
CA ARG A 177 10.07 -12.42 5.99
C ARG A 177 8.59 -12.26 5.65
N VAL A 178 7.95 -11.28 6.27
CA VAL A 178 6.57 -10.90 5.97
C VAL A 178 6.53 -10.05 4.71
N GLY A 179 5.65 -10.40 3.77
CA GLY A 179 5.41 -9.63 2.54
C GLY A 179 4.19 -8.73 2.66
N ASN A 180 3.03 -9.27 3.02
CA ASN A 180 1.80 -8.48 3.09
C ASN A 180 0.84 -8.97 4.17
N LEU A 181 -0.22 -8.20 4.42
CA LEU A 181 -1.20 -8.39 5.46
C LEU A 181 -2.61 -8.19 4.92
N ALA A 182 -3.58 -8.88 5.50
CA ALA A 182 -5.00 -8.62 5.24
C ALA A 182 -5.84 -8.87 6.50
N TRP A 183 -6.79 -8.00 6.76
CA TRP A 183 -7.83 -8.23 7.74
C TRP A 183 -8.89 -9.17 7.18
N GLY A 184 -9.39 -10.07 8.00
CA GLY A 184 -10.41 -11.03 7.59
C GLY A 184 -11.37 -11.42 8.71
N ASP A 185 -12.20 -12.42 8.40
CA ASP A 185 -13.34 -12.87 9.15
C ASP A 185 -14.47 -11.82 9.24
N LYS A 186 -15.66 -12.24 9.72
CA LYS A 186 -16.85 -11.38 9.78
C LYS A 186 -16.64 -10.16 10.69
N ASP A 187 -15.85 -10.30 11.74
CA ASP A 187 -15.56 -9.27 12.74
C ASP A 187 -14.30 -8.44 12.42
N ALA A 188 -13.63 -8.74 11.29
CA ALA A 188 -12.38 -8.10 10.86
C ALA A 188 -11.27 -8.13 11.94
N LYS A 189 -11.28 -9.09 12.86
CA LYS A 189 -10.28 -9.18 13.95
C LYS A 189 -9.18 -10.20 13.70
N THR A 190 -9.24 -10.96 12.61
CA THR A 190 -8.17 -11.87 12.24
C THR A 190 -7.26 -11.19 11.25
N LEU A 191 -5.98 -11.06 11.58
CA LEU A 191 -4.93 -10.62 10.68
C LEU A 191 -4.34 -11.84 10.00
N TYR A 192 -4.44 -11.90 8.69
CA TYR A 192 -3.78 -12.87 7.83
C TYR A 192 -2.48 -12.26 7.33
N ILE A 193 -1.41 -13.05 7.33
CA ILE A 193 -0.05 -12.61 7.06
C ILE A 193 0.53 -13.53 5.99
N THR A 194 0.92 -12.97 4.86
CA THR A 194 1.71 -13.68 3.84
C THR A 194 3.18 -13.51 4.14
N ALA A 195 3.93 -14.60 4.13
CA ALA A 195 5.36 -14.60 4.35
C ALA A 195 6.06 -15.39 3.23
N SER A 196 7.39 -15.61 3.33
CA SER A 196 8.19 -16.18 2.23
C SER A 196 7.64 -17.49 1.68
N THR A 197 7.24 -18.43 2.55
CA THR A 197 6.75 -19.76 2.14
C THR A 197 5.45 -20.16 2.82
N SER A 198 4.93 -19.34 3.74
CA SER A 198 3.79 -19.68 4.59
C SER A 198 2.77 -18.56 4.68
N ILE A 199 1.53 -18.94 5.04
CA ILE A 199 0.48 -18.01 5.43
C ILE A 199 0.20 -18.23 6.92
N TYR A 200 0.24 -17.15 7.69
CA TYR A 200 -0.06 -17.11 9.10
C TYR A 200 -1.36 -16.40 9.38
N ARG A 201 -1.95 -16.64 10.52
CA ARG A 201 -3.07 -15.84 11.05
C ARG A 201 -2.96 -15.67 12.55
N ILE A 202 -3.44 -14.53 13.02
CA ILE A 202 -3.56 -14.23 14.44
C ILE A 202 -4.89 -13.52 14.72
N LYS A 203 -5.58 -13.92 15.77
CA LYS A 203 -6.78 -13.23 16.25
C LYS A 203 -6.36 -12.08 17.16
N LEU A 204 -6.89 -10.89 16.91
CA LEU A 204 -6.61 -9.68 17.65
C LEU A 204 -7.87 -9.13 18.33
N ASN A 205 -7.70 -8.25 19.31
CA ASN A 205 -8.82 -7.66 20.05
C ASN A 205 -9.44 -6.45 19.32
N ILE A 206 -8.68 -5.78 18.44
CA ILE A 206 -9.11 -4.61 17.68
C ILE A 206 -9.39 -5.06 16.26
N ALA A 207 -10.50 -4.58 15.70
CA ALA A 207 -10.85 -4.86 14.31
C ALA A 207 -10.02 -4.01 13.35
N GLY A 208 -9.67 -4.58 12.20
CA GLY A 208 -9.04 -3.86 11.10
C GLY A 208 -10.01 -2.95 10.35
N VAL A 209 -9.46 -1.97 9.66
CA VAL A 209 -10.21 -1.18 8.68
C VAL A 209 -10.35 -2.03 7.41
N MET A 210 -11.58 -2.35 7.06
CA MET A 210 -11.89 -3.04 5.81
C MET A 210 -12.11 -1.99 4.72
N ALA A 211 -11.32 -2.02 3.66
CA ALA A 211 -11.46 -1.12 2.54
C ALA A 211 -12.89 -1.13 1.97
N GLY A 212 -13.46 0.04 1.72
CA GLY A 212 -14.78 0.19 1.12
C GLY A 212 -15.97 -0.08 2.06
N LYS A 213 -15.76 -0.34 3.34
CA LYS A 213 -16.83 -0.41 4.35
C LYS A 213 -16.81 0.86 5.20
N LYS A 214 -17.74 1.75 4.95
CA LYS A 214 -18.26 2.76 5.87
C LYS A 214 -19.70 2.45 6.18
#